data_e503b43302d345406f0149db0cdc7e66
#
_entry.id   e503b43302d345406f0149db0cdc7e66
#
_cell.length_a   1.000
_cell.length_b   1.000
_cell.length_c   1.000
_cell.angle_alpha   90.00
_cell.angle_beta   90.00
_cell.angle_gamma   90.00
#
_symmetry.space_group_name_H-M   'P 1'
#
loop_
_entity.id
_entity.type
_entity.pdbx_description
1 polymer ?
#
loop_
_entity_poly.entity_id
_entity_poly.type
_entity_poly.pdbx_seq_one_letter_code
_entity_poly.pdbx_strand_id
1 'polypeptide(L)'
;LLLGVLLALVSVTLTRGVFEAPVFQDTNHRGRAIAVGVGVLVPVVGLVAAGLLTITDRIRHVQTGVGDRAIVVLTVAGFALLGLLDDVAGKGAPADKGFRGHLRALVSGRLTTGAVKLIGGGALAVVVVGALQPGWTDLLVDAAVVALAANTANLLDRAPGRCGKVTLVAFAVLWAATRADTRLAGVALVVGAAIGLLPGDLDERFMLGDAGANAYGAALGLGVVMTCGLAARVGVLVVLVALNVVSEFVSFSRGIDATPPLRWFDRLGRRGAD
;
A
#
# COMPACT_ATOMS: atom_id res chain seq x y z
N LEU A 1 13.84 4.67 8.11
CA LEU A 1 12.55 5.07 8.66
C LEU A 1 12.47 6.58 8.85
N LEU A 2 13.32 7.23 9.67
CA LEU A 2 13.28 8.68 9.93
C LEU A 2 13.34 9.53 8.65
N LEU A 3 14.19 9.16 7.69
CA LEU A 3 14.27 9.86 6.41
C LEU A 3 12.92 9.84 5.66
N GLY A 4 12.23 8.70 5.66
CA GLY A 4 10.90 8.59 5.08
C GLY A 4 9.87 9.50 5.77
N VAL A 5 9.89 9.58 7.10
CA VAL A 5 9.02 10.48 7.88
C VAL A 5 9.26 11.94 7.50
N LEU A 6 10.50 12.39 7.54
CA LEU A 6 10.86 13.78 7.27
C LEU A 6 10.48 14.19 5.84
N LEU A 7 10.81 13.35 4.86
CA LEU A 7 10.48 13.62 3.46
C LEU A 7 8.96 13.63 3.23
N ALA A 8 8.20 12.76 3.88
CA ALA A 8 6.74 12.76 3.76
C ALA A 8 6.11 14.04 4.32
N LEU A 9 6.54 14.49 5.51
CA LEU A 9 6.07 15.74 6.11
C LEU A 9 6.38 16.95 5.21
N VAL A 10 7.58 17.01 4.65
CA VAL A 10 7.97 18.07 3.71
C VAL A 10 7.13 17.98 2.43
N SER A 11 6.99 16.77 1.85
CA SER A 11 6.25 16.58 0.60
C SER A 11 4.79 17.01 0.74
N VAL A 12 4.08 16.64 1.80
CA VAL A 12 2.68 17.07 2.05
C VAL A 12 2.57 18.59 2.09
N THR A 13 3.56 19.26 2.71
CA THR A 13 3.55 20.72 2.81
C THR A 13 3.77 21.39 1.46
N LEU A 14 4.72 20.89 0.69
CA LEU A 14 5.10 21.47 -0.60
C LEU A 14 4.08 21.19 -1.72
N THR A 15 3.33 20.09 -1.63
CA THR A 15 2.42 19.65 -2.72
C THR A 15 0.97 20.04 -2.49
N ARG A 16 0.64 20.84 -1.48
CA ARG A 16 -0.76 21.24 -1.20
C ARG A 16 -1.49 21.74 -2.44
N GLY A 17 -0.91 22.69 -3.17
CA GLY A 17 -1.51 23.25 -4.38
C GLY A 17 -1.73 22.21 -5.50
N VAL A 18 -0.93 21.16 -5.57
CA VAL A 18 -1.10 20.07 -6.55
C VAL A 18 -2.41 19.32 -6.28
N PHE A 19 -2.68 19.02 -5.02
CA PHE A 19 -3.87 18.26 -4.60
C PHE A 19 -5.14 19.10 -4.51
N GLU A 20 -5.07 20.42 -4.71
CA GLU A 20 -6.24 21.29 -4.90
C GLU A 20 -6.85 21.16 -6.30
N ALA A 21 -6.12 20.56 -7.26
CA ALA A 21 -6.63 20.35 -8.61
C ALA A 21 -7.91 19.47 -8.59
N PRO A 22 -8.93 19.79 -9.41
CA PRO A 22 -10.24 19.08 -9.39
C PRO A 22 -10.12 17.56 -9.58
N VAL A 23 -9.11 17.09 -10.29
CA VAL A 23 -8.86 15.67 -10.53
C VAL A 23 -8.57 14.90 -9.24
N PHE A 24 -8.02 15.56 -8.23
CA PHE A 24 -7.75 14.97 -6.92
C PHE A 24 -8.83 15.25 -5.87
N GLN A 25 -9.90 15.96 -6.22
CA GLN A 25 -10.97 16.26 -5.26
C GLN A 25 -12.05 15.18 -5.31
N ASP A 26 -12.51 14.74 -4.14
CA ASP A 26 -13.65 13.85 -3.97
C ASP A 26 -14.40 14.21 -2.69
N THR A 27 -15.52 13.54 -2.45
CA THR A 27 -16.35 13.78 -1.27
C THR A 27 -16.15 12.64 -0.27
N ASN A 28 -15.73 12.97 0.95
CA ASN A 28 -15.61 11.97 2.01
C ASN A 28 -16.99 11.51 2.52
N HIS A 29 -17.00 10.51 3.42
CA HIS A 29 -18.23 9.97 4.01
C HIS A 29 -19.07 10.99 4.80
N ARG A 30 -18.53 12.18 5.10
CA ARG A 30 -19.20 13.30 5.78
C ARG A 30 -19.69 14.37 4.80
N GLY A 31 -19.59 14.14 3.48
CA GLY A 31 -20.00 15.12 2.45
C GLY A 31 -19.02 16.31 2.30
N ARG A 32 -17.81 16.24 2.84
CA ARG A 32 -16.80 17.30 2.69
C ARG A 32 -15.91 17.00 1.48
N ALA A 33 -15.63 18.03 0.70
CA ALA A 33 -14.60 17.94 -0.34
C ALA A 33 -13.23 17.72 0.30
N ILE A 34 -12.50 16.72 -0.17
CA ILE A 34 -11.21 16.32 0.38
C ILE A 34 -10.30 15.84 -0.75
N ALA A 35 -9.00 16.12 -0.62
CA ALA A 35 -8.00 15.61 -1.56
C ALA A 35 -7.86 14.09 -1.46
N VAL A 36 -7.89 13.39 -2.59
CA VAL A 36 -7.74 11.92 -2.71
C VAL A 36 -6.48 11.60 -3.49
N GLY A 37 -5.91 10.43 -3.26
CA GLY A 37 -4.71 9.97 -3.97
C GLY A 37 -3.41 10.62 -3.48
N VAL A 38 -3.44 11.27 -2.29
CA VAL A 38 -2.22 11.82 -1.68
C VAL A 38 -1.19 10.73 -1.40
N GLY A 39 -1.62 9.47 -1.34
CA GLY A 39 -0.74 8.32 -1.25
C GLY A 39 0.29 8.18 -2.38
N VAL A 40 0.12 8.88 -3.52
CA VAL A 40 1.16 8.95 -4.56
C VAL A 40 2.47 9.57 -4.04
N LEU A 41 2.43 10.28 -2.93
CA LEU A 41 3.64 10.78 -2.26
C LEU A 41 4.50 9.64 -1.70
N VAL A 42 3.94 8.48 -1.40
CA VAL A 42 4.68 7.34 -0.85
C VAL A 42 5.82 6.89 -1.76
N PRO A 43 5.58 6.56 -3.07
CA PRO A 43 6.66 6.23 -3.99
C PRO A 43 7.62 7.40 -4.23
N VAL A 44 7.14 8.64 -4.27
CA VAL A 44 7.99 9.83 -4.45
C VAL A 44 8.98 9.94 -3.29
N VAL A 45 8.50 9.85 -2.06
CA VAL A 45 9.33 9.84 -0.84
C VAL A 45 10.32 8.67 -0.87
N GLY A 46 9.85 7.48 -1.26
CA GLY A 46 10.69 6.29 -1.40
C GLY A 46 11.83 6.49 -2.41
N LEU A 47 11.52 7.03 -3.59
CA LEU A 47 12.49 7.30 -4.65
C LEU A 47 13.55 8.33 -4.20
N VAL A 48 13.10 9.46 -3.64
CA VAL A 48 14.01 10.51 -3.15
C VAL A 48 14.90 9.97 -2.04
N ALA A 49 14.32 9.26 -1.06
CA ALA A 49 15.06 8.69 0.05
C ALA A 49 16.09 7.64 -0.42
N ALA A 50 15.68 6.72 -1.30
CA ALA A 50 16.56 5.71 -1.86
C ALA A 50 17.70 6.34 -2.70
N GLY A 51 17.41 7.40 -3.46
CA GLY A 51 18.40 8.17 -4.22
C GLY A 51 19.44 8.82 -3.30
N LEU A 52 19.00 9.53 -2.28
CA LEU A 52 19.88 10.17 -1.29
C LEU A 52 20.77 9.14 -0.58
N LEU A 53 20.19 8.00 -0.16
CA LEU A 53 20.97 6.92 0.47
C LEU A 53 21.98 6.31 -0.51
N THR A 54 21.61 6.13 -1.78
CA THR A 54 22.51 5.60 -2.80
C THR A 54 23.70 6.54 -3.05
N ILE A 55 23.46 7.86 -3.10
CA ILE A 55 24.53 8.86 -3.22
C ILE A 55 25.44 8.79 -1.97
N THR A 56 24.86 8.73 -0.78
CA THR A 56 25.59 8.63 0.49
C THR A 56 26.45 7.37 0.55
N ASP A 57 25.89 6.22 0.14
CA ASP A 57 26.61 4.94 0.09
C ASP A 57 27.80 5.01 -0.88
N ARG A 58 27.65 5.68 -2.03
CA ARG A 58 28.74 5.90 -3.00
C ARG A 58 29.84 6.77 -2.41
N ILE A 59 29.50 7.88 -1.75
CA ILE A 59 30.47 8.78 -1.12
C ILE A 59 31.25 8.06 -0.02
N ARG A 60 30.58 7.19 0.73
CA ARG A 60 31.19 6.42 1.83
C ARG A 60 31.88 5.14 1.38
N HIS A 61 31.87 4.83 0.07
CA HIS A 61 32.38 3.57 -0.48
C HIS A 61 31.75 2.29 0.13
N VAL A 62 30.49 2.39 0.58
CA VAL A 62 29.72 1.30 1.15
C VAL A 62 28.66 0.89 0.12
N GLN A 63 28.53 -0.42 -0.12
CA GLN A 63 27.50 -0.94 -1.04
C GLN A 63 26.56 -1.89 -0.30
N THR A 64 25.71 -1.36 0.56
CA THR A 64 24.77 -2.16 1.36
C THR A 64 23.33 -1.95 0.88
N GLY A 65 22.68 -3.04 0.43
CA GLY A 65 21.25 -3.08 0.22
C GLY A 65 20.69 -2.12 -0.85
N VAL A 66 21.51 -1.63 -1.80
CA VAL A 66 21.05 -0.74 -2.88
C VAL A 66 20.01 -1.45 -3.74
N GLY A 67 20.27 -2.69 -4.13
CA GLY A 67 19.33 -3.52 -4.90
C GLY A 67 18.03 -3.77 -4.16
N ASP A 68 18.10 -4.13 -2.89
CA ASP A 68 16.94 -4.39 -2.04
C ASP A 68 16.06 -3.13 -1.88
N ARG A 69 16.68 -1.95 -1.69
CA ARG A 69 15.94 -0.69 -1.62
C ARG A 69 15.30 -0.36 -2.97
N ALA A 70 16.04 -0.54 -4.06
CA ALA A 70 15.54 -0.22 -5.41
C ALA A 70 14.33 -1.08 -5.78
N ILE A 71 14.38 -2.40 -5.54
CA ILE A 71 13.27 -3.29 -5.88
C ILE A 71 12.01 -2.95 -5.08
N VAL A 72 12.13 -2.63 -3.79
CA VAL A 72 10.99 -2.19 -2.97
C VAL A 72 10.39 -0.90 -3.51
N VAL A 73 11.22 0.12 -3.77
CA VAL A 73 10.74 1.43 -4.21
C VAL A 73 10.10 1.36 -5.60
N LEU A 74 10.66 0.58 -6.53
CA LEU A 74 10.08 0.36 -7.86
C LEU A 74 8.76 -0.43 -7.79
N THR A 75 8.68 -1.43 -6.91
CA THR A 75 7.44 -2.16 -6.65
C THR A 75 6.35 -1.21 -6.14
N VAL A 76 6.67 -0.41 -5.14
CA VAL A 76 5.77 0.59 -4.56
C VAL A 76 5.33 1.61 -5.61
N ALA A 77 6.23 2.08 -6.47
CA ALA A 77 5.90 3.01 -7.56
C ALA A 77 4.93 2.40 -8.57
N GLY A 78 5.14 1.15 -8.96
CA GLY A 78 4.24 0.44 -9.87
C GLY A 78 2.85 0.22 -9.29
N PHE A 79 2.75 -0.26 -8.04
CA PHE A 79 1.46 -0.44 -7.37
C PHE A 79 0.75 0.88 -7.06
N ALA A 80 1.49 1.94 -6.73
CA ALA A 80 0.93 3.27 -6.56
C ALA A 80 0.38 3.85 -7.87
N LEU A 81 1.07 3.63 -8.99
CA LEU A 81 0.59 4.07 -10.31
C LEU A 81 -0.73 3.40 -10.68
N LEU A 82 -0.85 2.08 -10.46
CA LEU A 82 -2.09 1.34 -10.69
C LEU A 82 -3.23 1.83 -9.77
N GLY A 83 -2.90 2.14 -8.50
CA GLY A 83 -3.86 2.72 -7.56
C GLY A 83 -4.29 4.12 -7.96
N LEU A 84 -3.36 4.97 -8.38
CA LEU A 84 -3.65 6.32 -8.84
C LEU A 84 -4.55 6.33 -10.08
N LEU A 85 -4.36 5.37 -10.98
CA LEU A 85 -5.25 5.20 -12.13
C LEU A 85 -6.69 4.93 -11.67
N ASP A 86 -6.88 4.10 -10.64
CA ASP A 86 -8.20 3.82 -10.08
C ASP A 86 -8.78 5.04 -9.34
N ASP A 87 -7.98 5.74 -8.53
CA ASP A 87 -8.37 6.97 -7.83
C ASP A 87 -8.85 8.07 -8.79
N VAL A 88 -8.22 8.20 -9.96
CA VAL A 88 -8.50 9.28 -10.93
C VAL A 88 -9.55 8.85 -11.95
N ALA A 89 -9.39 7.70 -12.60
CA ALA A 89 -10.23 7.25 -13.71
C ALA A 89 -11.40 6.40 -13.25
N GLY A 90 -11.41 5.87 -12.03
CA GLY A 90 -12.52 5.12 -11.44
C GLY A 90 -13.72 5.97 -11.02
N LYS A 91 -13.56 7.31 -10.98
CA LYS A 91 -14.61 8.25 -10.61
C LYS A 91 -15.75 8.23 -11.65
N GLY A 92 -16.98 7.95 -11.18
CA GLY A 92 -18.15 7.92 -12.06
C GLY A 92 -18.27 6.68 -12.94
N ALA A 93 -17.40 5.67 -12.80
CA ALA A 93 -17.55 4.42 -13.52
C ALA A 93 -18.82 3.65 -13.10
N PRO A 94 -19.46 2.90 -14.04
CA PRO A 94 -20.60 2.04 -13.71
C PRO A 94 -20.26 1.08 -12.57
N ALA A 95 -21.28 0.67 -11.81
CA ALA A 95 -21.17 -0.10 -10.57
C ALA A 95 -20.68 -1.55 -10.73
N ASP A 96 -19.70 -1.81 -11.59
CA ASP A 96 -18.99 -3.09 -11.70
C ASP A 96 -18.03 -3.23 -10.51
N LYS A 97 -18.58 -3.38 -9.29
CA LYS A 97 -17.82 -3.48 -8.03
C LYS A 97 -17.53 -4.94 -7.68
N GLY A 98 -16.36 -5.15 -7.04
CA GLY A 98 -15.90 -6.46 -6.60
C GLY A 98 -15.36 -7.33 -7.74
N PHE A 99 -14.72 -8.44 -7.38
CA PHE A 99 -14.10 -9.36 -8.35
C PHE A 99 -15.07 -9.87 -9.42
N ARG A 100 -16.30 -10.23 -8.99
CA ARG A 100 -17.34 -10.72 -9.91
C ARG A 100 -17.80 -9.66 -10.93
N GLY A 101 -17.88 -8.38 -10.52
CA GLY A 101 -18.22 -7.27 -11.41
C GLY A 101 -17.15 -7.07 -12.48
N HIS A 102 -15.89 -7.03 -12.07
CA HIS A 102 -14.76 -6.87 -12.99
C HIS A 102 -14.63 -8.05 -13.98
N LEU A 103 -14.83 -9.29 -13.49
CA LEU A 103 -14.82 -10.48 -14.36
C LEU A 103 -15.96 -10.45 -15.39
N ARG A 104 -17.18 -10.06 -14.99
CA ARG A 104 -18.32 -9.93 -15.91
C ARG A 104 -18.04 -8.86 -16.97
N ALA A 105 -17.51 -7.71 -16.59
CA ALA A 105 -17.13 -6.65 -17.51
C ALA A 105 -16.08 -7.14 -18.52
N LEU A 106 -15.06 -7.86 -18.04
CA LEU A 106 -14.01 -8.43 -18.89
C LEU A 106 -14.57 -9.43 -19.92
N VAL A 107 -15.43 -10.35 -19.49
CA VAL A 107 -16.11 -11.31 -20.39
C VAL A 107 -16.97 -10.59 -21.43
N SER A 108 -17.55 -9.42 -21.10
CA SER A 108 -18.28 -8.58 -22.05
C SER A 108 -17.39 -7.65 -22.90
N GLY A 109 -16.07 -7.86 -22.91
CA GLY A 109 -15.11 -7.08 -23.70
C GLY A 109 -14.82 -5.68 -23.14
N ARG A 110 -15.20 -5.39 -21.88
CA ARG A 110 -14.94 -4.10 -21.23
C ARG A 110 -13.87 -4.24 -20.15
N LEU A 111 -12.82 -3.45 -20.25
CA LEU A 111 -11.76 -3.40 -19.24
C LEU A 111 -12.07 -2.26 -18.26
N THR A 112 -12.37 -2.61 -17.02
CA THR A 112 -12.58 -1.63 -15.92
C THR A 112 -11.26 -1.25 -15.29
N THR A 113 -11.18 -0.08 -14.61
CA THR A 113 -9.98 0.34 -13.86
C THR A 113 -9.58 -0.70 -12.80
N GLY A 114 -10.55 -1.29 -12.11
CA GLY A 114 -10.30 -2.39 -11.17
C GLY A 114 -9.73 -3.65 -11.83
N ALA A 115 -10.18 -4.00 -13.05
CA ALA A 115 -9.60 -5.12 -13.80
C ALA A 115 -8.15 -4.82 -14.25
N VAL A 116 -7.87 -3.59 -14.70
CA VAL A 116 -6.50 -3.14 -14.99
C VAL A 116 -5.62 -3.25 -13.75
N LYS A 117 -6.11 -2.83 -12.58
CA LYS A 117 -5.39 -2.94 -11.31
C LYS A 117 -5.10 -4.38 -10.93
N LEU A 118 -6.07 -5.29 -11.07
CA LEU A 118 -5.89 -6.71 -10.75
C LEU A 118 -4.88 -7.39 -11.70
N ILE A 119 -5.04 -7.22 -12.99
CA ILE A 119 -4.16 -7.82 -14.01
C ILE A 119 -2.77 -7.19 -13.94
N GLY A 120 -2.71 -5.87 -13.91
CA GLY A 120 -1.45 -5.12 -13.84
C GLY A 120 -0.69 -5.38 -12.54
N GLY A 121 -1.41 -5.43 -11.40
CA GLY A 121 -0.82 -5.75 -10.10
C GLY A 121 -0.30 -7.18 -10.02
N GLY A 122 -1.05 -8.15 -10.56
CA GLY A 122 -0.58 -9.54 -10.67
C GLY A 122 0.66 -9.67 -11.56
N ALA A 123 0.64 -9.06 -12.75
CA ALA A 123 1.78 -9.07 -13.66
C ALA A 123 3.01 -8.38 -13.05
N LEU A 124 2.82 -7.22 -12.41
CA LEU A 124 3.88 -6.49 -11.73
C LEU A 124 4.48 -7.34 -10.59
N ALA A 125 3.65 -8.02 -9.80
CA ALA A 125 4.11 -8.90 -8.73
C ALA A 125 4.98 -10.04 -9.29
N VAL A 126 4.57 -10.68 -10.40
CA VAL A 126 5.36 -11.73 -11.07
C VAL A 126 6.71 -11.18 -11.56
N VAL A 127 6.72 -10.00 -12.20
CA VAL A 127 7.96 -9.38 -12.70
C VAL A 127 8.92 -9.04 -11.56
N VAL A 128 8.40 -8.42 -10.49
CA VAL A 128 9.22 -8.01 -9.34
C VAL A 128 9.79 -9.22 -8.61
N VAL A 129 8.95 -10.21 -8.33
CA VAL A 129 9.40 -11.43 -7.65
C VAL A 129 10.34 -12.24 -8.55
N GLY A 130 10.07 -12.30 -9.86
CA GLY A 130 10.95 -12.95 -10.84
C GLY A 130 12.37 -12.37 -10.84
N ALA A 131 12.53 -11.07 -10.57
CA ALA A 131 13.83 -10.44 -10.43
C ALA A 131 14.63 -10.95 -9.21
N LEU A 132 13.99 -11.56 -8.22
CA LEU A 132 14.64 -12.24 -7.08
C LEU A 132 15.11 -13.68 -7.41
N GLN A 133 14.85 -14.15 -8.63
CA GLN A 133 15.25 -15.45 -9.16
C GLN A 133 14.75 -16.66 -8.33
N PRO A 134 13.48 -16.72 -7.93
CA PRO A 134 12.91 -17.86 -7.22
C PRO A 134 12.69 -19.05 -8.15
N GLY A 135 12.56 -20.24 -7.57
CA GLY A 135 11.98 -21.40 -8.27
C GLY A 135 10.50 -21.16 -8.64
N TRP A 136 9.95 -21.99 -9.55
CA TRP A 136 8.56 -21.78 -10.04
C TRP A 136 7.50 -21.77 -8.94
N THR A 137 7.61 -22.66 -7.96
CA THR A 137 6.67 -22.72 -6.83
C THR A 137 6.75 -21.45 -5.98
N ASP A 138 7.97 -21.01 -5.66
CA ASP A 138 8.21 -19.79 -4.92
C ASP A 138 7.72 -18.56 -5.68
N LEU A 139 7.93 -18.49 -7.00
CA LEU A 139 7.46 -17.40 -7.84
C LEU A 139 5.94 -17.19 -7.71
N LEU A 140 5.16 -18.25 -7.78
CA LEU A 140 3.69 -18.17 -7.70
C LEU A 140 3.23 -17.76 -6.29
N VAL A 141 3.81 -18.37 -5.25
CA VAL A 141 3.50 -18.04 -3.85
C VAL A 141 3.83 -16.58 -3.56
N ASP A 142 5.03 -16.15 -3.93
CA ASP A 142 5.57 -14.83 -3.62
C ASP A 142 4.84 -13.72 -4.40
N ALA A 143 4.57 -13.93 -5.68
CA ALA A 143 3.77 -12.99 -6.46
C ALA A 143 2.35 -12.84 -5.90
N ALA A 144 1.73 -13.96 -5.47
CA ALA A 144 0.42 -13.93 -4.83
C ALA A 144 0.47 -13.19 -3.48
N VAL A 145 1.51 -13.38 -2.67
CA VAL A 145 1.70 -12.63 -1.40
C VAL A 145 1.76 -11.13 -1.67
N VAL A 146 2.57 -10.67 -2.64
CA VAL A 146 2.70 -9.24 -2.95
C VAL A 146 1.38 -8.66 -3.46
N ALA A 147 0.75 -9.32 -4.45
CA ALA A 147 -0.49 -8.83 -5.06
C ALA A 147 -1.66 -8.80 -4.06
N LEU A 148 -1.84 -9.86 -3.27
CA LEU A 148 -2.93 -9.94 -2.29
C LEU A 148 -2.68 -9.04 -1.08
N ALA A 149 -1.43 -8.80 -0.67
CA ALA A 149 -1.10 -7.83 0.37
C ALA A 149 -1.47 -6.41 -0.07
N ALA A 150 -1.15 -6.03 -1.33
CA ALA A 150 -1.57 -4.75 -1.90
C ALA A 150 -3.09 -4.60 -1.89
N ASN A 151 -3.83 -5.61 -2.36
CA ASN A 151 -5.29 -5.57 -2.37
C ASN A 151 -5.88 -5.55 -0.94
N THR A 152 -5.32 -6.31 0.00
CA THR A 152 -5.77 -6.31 1.40
C THR A 152 -5.60 -4.92 2.04
N ALA A 153 -4.49 -4.25 1.82
CA ALA A 153 -4.26 -2.89 2.31
C ALA A 153 -5.29 -1.92 1.73
N ASN A 154 -5.61 -2.04 0.44
CA ASN A 154 -6.66 -1.25 -0.20
C ASN A 154 -8.06 -1.53 0.39
N LEU A 155 -8.39 -2.78 0.69
CA LEU A 155 -9.65 -3.13 1.36
C LEU A 155 -9.77 -2.53 2.77
N LEU A 156 -8.65 -2.25 3.43
CA LEU A 156 -8.58 -1.60 4.75
C LEU A 156 -8.67 -0.07 4.66
N ASP A 157 -8.37 0.54 3.50
CA ASP A 157 -8.41 2.01 3.30
C ASP A 157 -9.83 2.54 3.13
N ARG A 158 -10.69 2.22 4.10
CA ARG A 158 -12.11 2.60 4.15
C ARG A 158 -12.45 3.51 5.32
N ALA A 159 -11.44 3.94 6.09
CA ALA A 159 -11.62 4.81 7.23
C ALA A 159 -10.31 5.54 7.57
N PRO A 160 -10.38 6.78 8.07
CA PRO A 160 -9.22 7.63 8.32
C PRO A 160 -8.15 6.93 9.15
N GLY A 161 -6.93 6.90 8.67
CA GLY A 161 -5.75 6.34 9.33
C GLY A 161 -5.73 4.82 9.52
N ARG A 162 -6.77 4.09 9.09
CA ARG A 162 -6.85 2.63 9.30
C ARG A 162 -5.73 1.90 8.57
N CYS A 163 -5.60 2.15 7.27
CA CYS A 163 -4.57 1.52 6.45
C CYS A 163 -3.18 1.82 6.99
N GLY A 164 -2.88 3.07 7.30
CA GLY A 164 -1.61 3.49 7.90
C GLY A 164 -1.31 2.76 9.21
N LYS A 165 -2.26 2.73 10.16
CA LYS A 165 -2.07 2.04 11.47
C LYS A 165 -1.81 0.54 11.30
N VAL A 166 -2.57 -0.14 10.44
CA VAL A 166 -2.35 -1.57 10.17
C VAL A 166 -0.98 -1.80 9.52
N THR A 167 -0.56 -0.91 8.61
CA THR A 167 0.78 -0.95 8.00
C THR A 167 1.89 -0.86 9.06
N LEU A 168 1.75 0.04 10.04
CA LEU A 168 2.72 0.18 11.12
C LEU A 168 2.82 -1.07 11.99
N VAL A 169 1.66 -1.64 12.36
CA VAL A 169 1.62 -2.88 13.18
C VAL A 169 2.20 -4.05 12.40
N ALA A 170 1.81 -4.24 11.13
CA ALA A 170 2.31 -5.32 10.29
C ALA A 170 3.84 -5.22 10.09
N PHE A 171 4.35 -4.01 9.85
CA PHE A 171 5.79 -3.80 9.77
C PHE A 171 6.51 -4.09 11.08
N ALA A 172 5.98 -3.64 12.22
CA ALA A 172 6.58 -3.91 13.52
C ALA A 172 6.68 -5.42 13.80
N VAL A 173 5.63 -6.17 13.46
CA VAL A 173 5.62 -7.65 13.57
C VAL A 173 6.66 -8.26 12.63
N LEU A 174 6.70 -7.86 11.36
CA LEU A 174 7.67 -8.37 10.38
C LEU A 174 9.09 -8.06 10.82
N TRP A 175 9.35 -6.83 11.23
CA TRP A 175 10.67 -6.38 11.68
C TRP A 175 11.17 -7.15 12.91
N ALA A 176 10.30 -7.40 13.88
CA ALA A 176 10.61 -8.20 15.06
C ALA A 176 10.82 -9.69 14.71
N ALA A 177 9.94 -10.27 13.88
CA ALA A 177 10.03 -11.67 13.47
C ALA A 177 11.31 -11.98 12.67
N THR A 178 11.79 -11.03 11.89
CA THR A 178 13.01 -11.15 11.07
C THR A 178 14.26 -10.61 11.76
N ARG A 179 14.15 -10.25 13.05
CA ARG A 179 15.26 -9.70 13.86
C ARG A 179 15.90 -8.47 13.22
N ALA A 180 15.07 -7.56 12.71
CA ALA A 180 15.49 -6.32 12.05
C ALA A 180 16.38 -6.55 10.81
N ASP A 181 16.00 -7.50 9.96
CA ASP A 181 16.74 -7.81 8.73
C ASP A 181 16.96 -6.53 7.89
N THR A 182 18.21 -6.31 7.50
CA THR A 182 18.60 -5.11 6.75
C THR A 182 17.97 -4.99 5.37
N ARG A 183 17.52 -6.10 4.78
CA ARG A 183 16.76 -6.13 3.53
C ARG A 183 15.42 -5.37 3.63
N LEU A 184 14.90 -5.18 4.85
CA LEU A 184 13.72 -4.35 5.10
C LEU A 184 13.99 -2.83 5.01
N ALA A 185 15.20 -2.38 4.69
CA ALA A 185 15.52 -0.96 4.63
C ALA A 185 14.62 -0.17 3.66
N GLY A 186 14.30 -0.74 2.49
CA GLY A 186 13.35 -0.15 1.53
C GLY A 186 11.93 -0.08 2.09
N VAL A 187 11.47 -1.16 2.74
CA VAL A 187 10.15 -1.20 3.41
C VAL A 187 10.08 -0.17 4.53
N ALA A 188 11.16 -0.02 5.31
CA ALA A 188 11.24 0.99 6.38
C ALA A 188 11.13 2.44 5.86
N LEU A 189 11.61 2.75 4.64
CA LEU A 189 11.40 4.06 4.01
C LEU A 189 9.91 4.30 3.74
N VAL A 190 9.21 3.30 3.19
CA VAL A 190 7.76 3.34 2.91
C VAL A 190 6.95 3.49 4.19
N VAL A 191 7.29 2.74 5.22
CA VAL A 191 6.66 2.85 6.55
C VAL A 191 6.95 4.20 7.20
N GLY A 192 8.14 4.76 6.99
CA GLY A 192 8.44 6.15 7.36
C GLY A 192 7.50 7.14 6.68
N ALA A 193 7.26 6.97 5.37
CA ALA A 193 6.27 7.79 4.67
C ALA A 193 4.86 7.61 5.26
N ALA A 194 4.47 6.37 5.62
CA ALA A 194 3.19 6.10 6.28
C ALA A 194 3.06 6.85 7.62
N ILE A 195 4.11 6.89 8.43
CA ILE A 195 4.13 7.65 9.69
C ILE A 195 3.94 9.15 9.41
N GLY A 196 4.65 9.70 8.41
CA GLY A 196 4.57 11.12 8.07
C GLY A 196 3.21 11.55 7.51
N LEU A 197 2.53 10.68 6.76
CA LEU A 197 1.20 10.94 6.21
C LEU A 197 0.07 10.69 7.22
N LEU A 198 0.27 9.80 8.19
CA LEU A 198 -0.77 9.37 9.12
C LEU A 198 -1.52 10.50 9.85
N PRO A 199 -0.87 11.57 10.35
CA PRO A 199 -1.60 12.65 11.03
C PRO A 199 -2.58 13.38 10.11
N GLY A 200 -2.22 13.58 8.84
CA GLY A 200 -3.09 14.25 7.87
C GLY A 200 -4.29 13.39 7.47
N ASP A 201 -4.10 12.09 7.34
CA ASP A 201 -5.14 11.12 7.04
C ASP A 201 -6.11 10.95 8.24
N LEU A 202 -5.59 10.87 9.47
CA LEU A 202 -6.40 10.81 10.71
C LEU A 202 -7.25 12.07 10.92
N ASP A 203 -6.72 13.24 10.55
CA ASP A 203 -7.40 14.53 10.65
C ASP A 203 -8.39 14.77 9.47
N GLU A 204 -8.52 13.80 8.54
CA GLU A 204 -9.31 13.95 7.30
C GLU A 204 -8.92 15.21 6.49
N ARG A 205 -7.63 15.59 6.52
CA ARG A 205 -7.13 16.68 5.66
C ARG A 205 -6.96 16.25 4.21
N PHE A 206 -6.79 14.95 4.01
CA PHE A 206 -6.74 14.27 2.73
C PHE A 206 -7.05 12.78 2.94
N MET A 207 -7.25 12.05 1.85
CA MET A 207 -7.36 10.59 1.82
C MET A 207 -6.12 9.99 1.15
N LEU A 208 -5.62 8.90 1.73
CA LEU A 208 -4.49 8.15 1.18
C LEU A 208 -4.80 7.67 -0.25
N GLY A 209 -5.98 7.09 -0.43
CA GLY A 209 -6.43 6.54 -1.70
C GLY A 209 -5.76 5.22 -2.08
N ASP A 210 -6.22 4.66 -3.18
CA ASP A 210 -5.72 3.39 -3.72
C ASP A 210 -4.22 3.44 -4.03
N ALA A 211 -3.73 4.62 -4.45
CA ALA A 211 -2.30 4.83 -4.70
C ALA A 211 -1.44 4.51 -3.48
N GLY A 212 -1.80 5.02 -2.31
CA GLY A 212 -1.03 4.80 -1.09
C GLY A 212 -1.29 3.44 -0.45
N ALA A 213 -2.54 3.00 -0.41
CA ALA A 213 -2.90 1.73 0.18
C ALA A 213 -2.23 0.55 -0.53
N ASN A 214 -2.31 0.49 -1.87
CA ASN A 214 -1.63 -0.54 -2.65
C ASN A 214 -0.11 -0.51 -2.44
N ALA A 215 0.49 0.69 -2.36
CA ALA A 215 1.91 0.89 -2.10
C ALA A 215 2.34 0.29 -0.76
N TYR A 216 1.56 0.54 0.30
CA TYR A 216 1.85 -0.02 1.64
C TYR A 216 1.76 -1.54 1.66
N GLY A 217 0.68 -2.08 1.11
CA GLY A 217 0.51 -3.53 1.04
C GLY A 217 1.58 -4.23 0.23
N ALA A 218 1.92 -3.70 -0.95
CA ALA A 218 2.97 -4.24 -1.81
C ALA A 218 4.35 -4.22 -1.12
N ALA A 219 4.69 -3.12 -0.42
CA ALA A 219 5.93 -3.03 0.34
C ALA A 219 6.03 -4.09 1.43
N LEU A 220 4.94 -4.28 2.21
CA LEU A 220 4.89 -5.29 3.27
C LEU A 220 4.96 -6.71 2.70
N GLY A 221 4.18 -7.00 1.63
CA GLY A 221 4.21 -8.30 0.96
C GLY A 221 5.59 -8.64 0.42
N LEU A 222 6.24 -7.68 -0.24
CA LEU A 222 7.61 -7.88 -0.73
C LEU A 222 8.61 -8.02 0.43
N GLY A 223 8.42 -7.29 1.53
CA GLY A 223 9.22 -7.47 2.74
C GLY A 223 9.15 -8.90 3.29
N VAL A 224 7.96 -9.50 3.33
CA VAL A 224 7.76 -10.91 3.70
C VAL A 224 8.51 -11.84 2.73
N VAL A 225 8.37 -11.62 1.42
CA VAL A 225 9.04 -12.41 0.38
C VAL A 225 10.55 -12.37 0.53
N MET A 226 11.13 -11.19 0.76
CA MET A 226 12.57 -11.00 0.85
C MET A 226 13.19 -11.57 2.13
N THR A 227 12.43 -11.67 3.22
CA THR A 227 13.02 -11.93 4.55
C THR A 227 12.53 -13.20 5.24
N CYS A 228 11.42 -13.79 4.77
CA CYS A 228 10.82 -14.95 5.41
C CYS A 228 11.05 -16.24 4.62
N GLY A 229 11.15 -17.38 5.32
CA GLY A 229 11.18 -18.68 4.70
C GLY A 229 9.82 -19.12 4.13
N LEU A 230 9.83 -20.14 3.25
CA LEU A 230 8.65 -20.62 2.51
C LEU A 230 7.43 -20.90 3.42
N ALA A 231 7.62 -21.57 4.54
CA ALA A 231 6.51 -21.89 5.45
C ALA A 231 5.80 -20.63 5.96
N ALA A 232 6.55 -19.58 6.31
CA ALA A 232 5.98 -18.30 6.76
C ALA A 232 5.28 -17.57 5.61
N ARG A 233 5.87 -17.58 4.39
CA ARG A 233 5.26 -17.00 3.18
C ARG A 233 3.94 -17.67 2.84
N VAL A 234 3.88 -18.99 2.90
CA VAL A 234 2.64 -19.77 2.70
C VAL A 234 1.61 -19.44 3.81
N GLY A 235 2.03 -19.35 5.06
CA GLY A 235 1.15 -18.94 6.16
C GLY A 235 0.55 -17.56 5.94
N VAL A 236 1.37 -16.58 5.54
CA VAL A 236 0.90 -15.23 5.17
C VAL A 236 -0.04 -15.27 3.97
N LEU A 237 0.28 -16.06 2.94
CA LEU A 237 -0.58 -16.23 1.77
C LEU A 237 -1.97 -16.74 2.16
N VAL A 238 -2.05 -17.77 3.01
CA VAL A 238 -3.34 -18.33 3.49
C VAL A 238 -4.17 -17.25 4.18
N VAL A 239 -3.55 -16.44 5.05
CA VAL A 239 -4.24 -15.32 5.72
C VAL A 239 -4.71 -14.29 4.71
N LEU A 240 -3.87 -13.88 3.77
CA LEU A 240 -4.22 -12.90 2.74
C LEU A 240 -5.35 -13.41 1.85
N VAL A 241 -5.32 -14.67 1.42
CA VAL A 241 -6.41 -15.29 0.65
C VAL A 241 -7.70 -15.26 1.44
N ALA A 242 -7.67 -15.68 2.72
CA ALA A 242 -8.84 -15.67 3.57
C ALA A 242 -9.43 -14.26 3.73
N LEU A 243 -8.60 -13.23 3.97
CA LEU A 243 -9.06 -11.84 4.07
C LEU A 243 -9.68 -11.35 2.75
N ASN A 244 -9.04 -11.62 1.62
CA ASN A 244 -9.56 -11.20 0.31
C ASN A 244 -10.89 -11.90 -0.01
N VAL A 245 -11.01 -13.21 0.24
CA VAL A 245 -12.25 -13.96 0.02
C VAL A 245 -13.36 -13.47 0.96
N VAL A 246 -13.07 -13.31 2.25
CA VAL A 246 -14.05 -12.81 3.23
C VAL A 246 -14.56 -11.42 2.85
N SER A 247 -13.71 -10.56 2.29
CA SER A 247 -14.12 -9.21 1.89
C SER A 247 -15.21 -9.17 0.80
N GLU A 248 -15.35 -10.22 0.02
CA GLU A 248 -16.42 -10.33 -1.00
C GLU A 248 -17.81 -10.58 -0.36
N PHE A 249 -17.85 -11.09 0.87
CA PHE A 249 -19.08 -11.44 1.58
C PHE A 249 -19.38 -10.53 2.76
N VAL A 250 -18.33 -10.03 3.42
CA VAL A 250 -18.43 -9.27 4.67
C VAL A 250 -17.64 -7.97 4.57
N SER A 251 -18.28 -6.86 4.93
CA SER A 251 -17.60 -5.58 5.06
C SER A 251 -16.66 -5.57 6.26
N PHE A 252 -15.36 -5.32 6.02
CA PHE A 252 -14.38 -5.17 7.12
C PHE A 252 -14.78 -4.08 8.12
N SER A 253 -15.35 -2.97 7.65
CA SER A 253 -15.80 -1.89 8.55
C SER A 253 -16.87 -2.40 9.52
N ARG A 254 -17.85 -3.20 9.07
CA ARG A 254 -18.86 -3.77 9.98
C ARG A 254 -18.24 -4.74 10.97
N GLY A 255 -17.30 -5.60 10.55
CA GLY A 255 -16.60 -6.53 11.44
C GLY A 255 -15.77 -5.81 12.50
N ILE A 256 -15.05 -4.76 12.11
CA ILE A 256 -14.26 -3.92 13.00
C ILE A 256 -15.17 -3.20 14.01
N ASP A 257 -16.27 -2.61 13.55
CA ASP A 257 -17.21 -1.89 14.42
C ASP A 257 -17.92 -2.83 15.42
N ALA A 258 -18.16 -4.09 15.02
CA ALA A 258 -18.77 -5.11 15.90
C ALA A 258 -17.81 -5.65 16.96
N THR A 259 -16.48 -5.48 16.79
CA THR A 259 -15.45 -6.04 17.66
C THR A 259 -14.82 -4.95 18.52
N PRO A 260 -15.12 -4.82 19.83
CA PRO A 260 -14.70 -3.69 20.65
C PRO A 260 -13.19 -3.36 20.62
N PRO A 261 -12.26 -4.33 20.74
CA PRO A 261 -10.82 -4.03 20.65
C PRO A 261 -10.40 -3.47 19.29
N LEU A 262 -10.96 -4.03 18.19
CA LEU A 262 -10.65 -3.56 16.84
C LEU A 262 -11.23 -2.16 16.60
N ARG A 263 -12.45 -1.92 17.07
CA ARG A 263 -13.10 -0.60 17.00
C ARG A 263 -12.31 0.45 17.77
N TRP A 264 -11.83 0.12 18.97
CA TRP A 264 -10.99 1.03 19.75
C TRP A 264 -9.71 1.39 18.99
N PHE A 265 -8.97 0.40 18.49
CA PHE A 265 -7.76 0.62 17.70
C PHE A 265 -8.05 1.42 16.43
N ASP A 266 -9.14 1.11 15.74
CA ASP A 266 -9.56 1.79 14.52
C ASP A 266 -9.85 3.28 14.75
N ARG A 267 -10.46 3.63 15.89
CA ARG A 267 -10.79 5.02 16.25
C ARG A 267 -9.63 5.79 16.87
N LEU A 268 -8.57 5.11 17.30
CA LEU A 268 -7.43 5.74 17.95
C LEU A 268 -6.82 6.84 17.07
N GLY A 269 -6.72 8.07 17.63
CA GLY A 269 -6.12 9.21 16.97
C GLY A 269 -7.00 9.94 15.95
N ARG A 270 -8.23 9.48 15.68
CA ARG A 270 -9.17 10.24 14.82
C ARG A 270 -9.69 11.46 15.56
N ARG A 271 -9.69 12.60 14.91
CA ARG A 271 -10.33 13.82 15.43
C ARG A 271 -11.80 13.84 15.01
N GLY A 272 -12.70 14.03 15.99
CA GLY A 272 -14.16 14.11 15.75
C GLY A 272 -14.84 12.77 15.56
N ALA A 273 -14.42 11.76 16.30
CA ALA A 273 -15.09 10.46 16.41
C ALA A 273 -16.21 10.49 17.49
N ASP A 274 -16.84 11.65 17.70
CA ASP A 274 -18.03 11.81 18.55
C ASP A 274 -19.29 11.71 17.72
#